data_8e6a20f5fc20d42f5094fb86659b0f78
#
_entry.id   8e6a20f5fc20d42f5094fb86659b0f78
#
_cell.length_a   1.000
_cell.length_b   1.000
_cell.length_c   1.000
_cell.angle_alpha   90.00
_cell.angle_beta   90.00
_cell.angle_gamma   90.00
#
_symmetry.space_group_name_H-M   'P 1'
#
loop_
_entity.id
_entity.type
_entity.pdbx_description
1 polymer ?
#
loop_
_entity_poly.entity_id
_entity_poly.type
_entity_poly.pdbx_seq_one_letter_code
_entity_poly.pdbx_strand_id
1 'polypeptide(L)'
;SKAFDGDYKTDGYNQVMTTMDEFNKITQIMYDEGYVMVNLYDLADIDENGKMQAKQVYLPKGKTPFILSQDDVCYYHSQDGDGIATKLVIDEEGKVRNEYVQDDGSTVVGDYDVVPLIDRFVEEHPDFAYHGHKGIVALTGYNGILGYRTDISYQTRPDDLNDDKKAWLDAHPDFDLDIERAEAKKVADAMKAEGWTFASHTWGHKNMSTVSMERLETDTQNFKENIDPLIGGTDIIIFAFGADINNGGEYTGNEKFEYLKSQGYDYYCNVDSNQYFVQMTDEYFRMGRRNVDGYRMYYNPDMLADLFDVSQVFDPSRPTPVPPMNGG
;
A
#
# COMPACT_ATOMS: atom_id res chain seq x y z
N SER A 1 -14.20 -15.91 7.68
CA SER A 1 -13.82 -14.48 7.70
C SER A 1 -15.06 -13.63 7.47
N LYS A 2 -15.23 -12.53 8.19
CA LYS A 2 -16.32 -11.57 7.97
C LYS A 2 -16.27 -10.95 6.57
N ALA A 3 -15.09 -10.83 5.98
CA ALA A 3 -14.93 -10.39 4.61
C ALA A 3 -15.60 -11.31 3.57
N PHE A 4 -15.98 -12.53 3.99
CA PHE A 4 -16.63 -13.53 3.13
C PHE A 4 -18.01 -13.96 3.66
N ASP A 5 -18.76 -13.02 4.22
CA ASP A 5 -20.07 -13.27 4.85
C ASP A 5 -21.24 -13.34 3.84
N GLY A 6 -20.97 -13.04 2.57
CA GLY A 6 -21.92 -13.11 1.46
C GLY A 6 -22.67 -11.79 1.19
N ASP A 7 -22.25 -10.69 1.79
CA ASP A 7 -22.75 -9.37 1.45
C ASP A 7 -22.25 -8.89 0.07
N TYR A 8 -22.67 -7.68 -0.36
CA TYR A 8 -22.31 -7.13 -1.67
C TYR A 8 -20.82 -6.80 -1.83
N LYS A 9 -20.02 -6.74 -0.75
CA LYS A 9 -18.59 -6.48 -0.75
C LYS A 9 -17.74 -7.75 -0.84
N THR A 10 -18.31 -8.89 -0.48
CA THR A 10 -17.63 -10.20 -0.47
C THR A 10 -16.89 -10.49 -1.77
N ASP A 11 -17.52 -10.24 -2.91
CA ASP A 11 -16.92 -10.49 -4.23
C ASP A 11 -15.67 -9.65 -4.44
N GLY A 12 -15.73 -8.37 -4.08
CA GLY A 12 -14.58 -7.45 -4.17
C GLY A 12 -13.43 -7.89 -3.27
N TYR A 13 -13.71 -8.17 -2.00
CA TYR A 13 -12.69 -8.66 -1.08
C TYR A 13 -12.06 -9.98 -1.53
N ASN A 14 -12.89 -10.90 -2.07
CA ASN A 14 -12.38 -12.16 -2.60
C ASN A 14 -11.47 -11.98 -3.82
N GLN A 15 -11.67 -10.93 -4.61
CA GLN A 15 -10.83 -10.60 -5.77
C GLN A 15 -9.52 -9.95 -5.37
N VAL A 16 -9.56 -8.87 -4.56
CA VAL A 16 -8.42 -7.95 -4.42
C VAL A 16 -7.65 -8.07 -3.11
N MET A 17 -8.12 -8.85 -2.15
CA MET A 17 -7.47 -8.98 -0.85
C MET A 17 -6.76 -10.32 -0.66
N THR A 18 -5.74 -10.29 0.21
CA THR A 18 -5.05 -11.46 0.75
C THR A 18 -5.51 -11.68 2.19
N THR A 19 -5.86 -12.91 2.58
CA THR A 19 -6.18 -13.18 3.99
C THR A 19 -4.93 -13.20 4.85
N MET A 20 -5.08 -12.97 6.16
CA MET A 20 -3.95 -13.06 7.10
C MET A 20 -3.30 -14.45 7.08
N ASP A 21 -4.09 -15.53 6.93
CA ASP A 21 -3.57 -16.89 6.84
C ASP A 21 -2.72 -17.08 5.59
N GLU A 22 -3.18 -16.59 4.45
CA GLU A 22 -2.41 -16.59 3.20
C GLU A 22 -1.13 -15.77 3.34
N PHE A 23 -1.25 -14.55 3.86
CA PHE A 23 -0.09 -13.65 4.00
C PHE A 23 1.00 -14.24 4.89
N ASN A 24 0.63 -14.81 6.05
CA ASN A 24 1.57 -15.43 6.96
C ASN A 24 2.28 -16.64 6.32
N LYS A 25 1.54 -17.51 5.60
CA LYS A 25 2.12 -18.65 4.89
C LYS A 25 3.05 -18.20 3.77
N ILE A 26 2.65 -17.21 2.97
CA ILE A 26 3.46 -16.64 1.89
C ILE A 26 4.77 -16.07 2.45
N THR A 27 4.69 -15.28 3.51
CA THR A 27 5.85 -14.68 4.16
C THR A 27 6.83 -15.75 4.65
N GLN A 28 6.33 -16.80 5.30
CA GLN A 28 7.16 -17.91 5.77
C GLN A 28 7.81 -18.67 4.61
N ILE A 29 7.07 -18.99 3.56
CA ILE A 29 7.61 -19.71 2.39
C ILE A 29 8.68 -18.85 1.70
N MET A 30 8.43 -17.57 1.48
CA MET A 30 9.42 -16.68 0.85
C MET A 30 10.69 -16.58 1.68
N TYR A 31 10.60 -16.55 3.01
CA TYR A 31 11.76 -16.58 3.89
C TYR A 31 12.55 -17.90 3.76
N ASP A 32 11.85 -19.03 3.79
CA ASP A 32 12.44 -20.38 3.67
C ASP A 32 13.12 -20.59 2.31
N GLU A 33 12.55 -20.04 1.24
CA GLU A 33 13.12 -20.03 -0.12
C GLU A 33 14.26 -19.01 -0.28
N GLY A 34 14.58 -18.25 0.76
CA GLY A 34 15.72 -17.35 0.78
C GLY A 34 15.47 -15.97 0.21
N TYR A 35 14.24 -15.52 0.10
CA TYR A 35 13.96 -14.13 -0.24
C TYR A 35 14.35 -13.19 0.89
N VAL A 36 14.79 -11.98 0.51
CA VAL A 36 15.18 -10.90 1.42
C VAL A 36 14.54 -9.60 0.96
N MET A 37 13.84 -8.96 1.87
CA MET A 37 13.14 -7.69 1.60
C MET A 37 14.17 -6.56 1.45
N VAL A 38 14.04 -5.79 0.38
CA VAL A 38 14.85 -4.60 0.09
C VAL A 38 13.94 -3.40 -0.21
N ASN A 39 14.50 -2.20 -0.16
CA ASN A 39 13.79 -0.97 -0.53
C ASN A 39 14.09 -0.58 -1.98
N LEU A 40 13.23 0.24 -2.61
CA LEU A 40 13.51 0.84 -3.93
C LEU A 40 14.83 1.62 -3.92
N TYR A 41 15.09 2.36 -2.84
CA TYR A 41 16.33 3.13 -2.65
C TYR A 41 17.61 2.28 -2.50
N ASP A 42 17.48 0.96 -2.31
CA ASP A 42 18.61 0.04 -2.38
C ASP A 42 18.98 -0.32 -3.82
N LEU A 43 18.03 -0.18 -4.77
CA LEU A 43 18.21 -0.54 -6.17
C LEU A 43 18.68 0.64 -7.02
N ALA A 44 18.27 1.85 -6.69
CA ALA A 44 18.60 3.07 -7.41
C ALA A 44 18.55 4.28 -6.49
N ASP A 45 19.28 5.33 -6.84
CA ASP A 45 19.18 6.66 -6.24
C ASP A 45 19.55 7.75 -7.27
N ILE A 46 19.36 9.00 -6.87
CA ILE A 46 19.71 10.16 -7.69
C ILE A 46 21.10 10.63 -7.30
N ASP A 47 22.00 10.74 -8.27
CA ASP A 47 23.36 11.21 -8.08
C ASP A 47 23.44 12.75 -7.86
N GLU A 48 24.64 13.25 -7.62
CA GLU A 48 24.91 14.68 -7.43
C GLU A 48 24.57 15.57 -8.63
N ASN A 49 24.38 14.98 -9.83
CA ASN A 49 23.99 15.68 -11.05
C ASN A 49 22.47 15.58 -11.31
N GLY A 50 21.71 15.01 -10.40
CA GLY A 50 20.27 14.83 -10.54
C GLY A 50 19.86 13.66 -11.46
N LYS A 51 20.77 12.69 -11.70
CA LYS A 51 20.49 11.55 -12.56
C LYS A 51 20.24 10.28 -11.76
N MET A 52 19.27 9.51 -12.18
CA MET A 52 18.99 8.20 -11.61
C MET A 52 20.15 7.22 -11.92
N GLN A 53 20.65 6.58 -10.88
CA GLN A 53 21.78 5.65 -10.93
C GLN A 53 21.40 4.32 -10.28
N ALA A 54 21.80 3.20 -10.92
CA ALA A 54 21.64 1.89 -10.33
C ALA A 54 22.59 1.70 -9.14
N LYS A 55 22.08 1.09 -8.08
CA LYS A 55 22.85 0.64 -6.92
C LYS A 55 23.02 -0.87 -6.93
N GLN A 56 24.03 -1.35 -6.22
CA GLN A 56 24.28 -2.78 -6.07
C GLN A 56 23.82 -3.24 -4.68
N VAL A 57 22.93 -4.22 -4.67
CA VAL A 57 22.52 -4.93 -3.45
C VAL A 57 23.42 -6.17 -3.27
N TYR A 58 24.05 -6.31 -2.13
CA TYR A 58 24.93 -7.44 -1.81
C TYR A 58 24.21 -8.35 -0.79
N LEU A 59 23.75 -9.49 -1.26
CA LEU A 59 23.11 -10.51 -0.44
C LEU A 59 24.01 -11.75 -0.28
N PRO A 60 23.86 -12.53 0.77
CA PRO A 60 24.48 -13.84 0.90
C PRO A 60 24.13 -14.74 -0.29
N LYS A 61 25.03 -15.66 -0.63
CA LYS A 61 24.80 -16.59 -1.75
C LYS A 61 23.51 -17.39 -1.55
N GLY A 62 22.67 -17.40 -2.57
CA GLY A 62 21.40 -18.12 -2.57
C GLY A 62 20.22 -17.28 -2.04
N LYS A 63 20.44 -16.03 -1.66
CA LYS A 63 19.37 -15.11 -1.33
C LYS A 63 18.91 -14.31 -2.54
N THR A 64 17.61 -14.01 -2.61
CA THR A 64 16.96 -13.27 -3.70
C THR A 64 16.27 -12.03 -3.16
N PRO A 65 16.54 -10.82 -3.69
CA PRO A 65 15.86 -9.61 -3.22
C PRO A 65 14.43 -9.54 -3.74
N PHE A 66 13.53 -8.99 -2.91
CA PHE A 66 12.19 -8.61 -3.32
C PHE A 66 11.76 -7.31 -2.65
N ILE A 67 10.76 -6.64 -3.21
CA ILE A 67 10.13 -5.46 -2.63
C ILE A 67 8.68 -5.80 -2.29
N LEU A 68 8.29 -5.57 -1.05
CA LEU A 68 6.91 -5.65 -0.59
C LEU A 68 6.26 -4.27 -0.72
N SER A 69 5.00 -4.23 -1.16
CA SER A 69 4.19 -3.02 -1.06
C SER A 69 2.75 -3.36 -0.72
N GLN A 70 2.11 -2.48 0.05
CA GLN A 70 0.71 -2.56 0.40
C GLN A 70 0.01 -1.27 -0.02
N ASP A 71 -1.09 -1.39 -0.75
CA ASP A 71 -1.88 -0.26 -1.22
C ASP A 71 -3.04 0.03 -0.24
N ASP A 72 -3.56 1.26 -0.29
CA ASP A 72 -4.79 1.66 0.39
C ASP A 72 -4.80 1.50 1.92
N VAL A 73 -3.66 1.75 2.59
CA VAL A 73 -3.59 1.67 4.06
C VAL A 73 -4.25 2.91 4.69
N CYS A 74 -5.54 3.05 4.44
CA CYS A 74 -6.39 4.14 4.87
C CYS A 74 -7.51 3.67 5.82
N TYR A 75 -7.82 2.37 5.79
CA TYR A 75 -8.91 1.76 6.57
C TYR A 75 -10.21 2.53 6.35
N TYR A 76 -10.82 2.31 5.18
CA TYR A 76 -12.01 3.03 4.73
C TYR A 76 -13.24 2.70 5.57
N HIS A 77 -14.13 3.67 5.78
CA HIS A 77 -15.41 3.43 6.47
C HIS A 77 -16.22 2.29 5.85
N SER A 78 -16.12 2.10 4.54
CA SER A 78 -16.79 0.98 3.85
C SER A 78 -16.29 -0.40 4.30
N GLN A 79 -15.17 -0.49 5.02
CA GLN A 79 -14.56 -1.72 5.53
C GLN A 79 -14.94 -2.00 6.99
N ASP A 80 -15.59 -1.05 7.66
CA ASP A 80 -15.96 -1.19 9.06
C ASP A 80 -16.90 -2.38 9.25
N GLY A 81 -16.54 -3.27 10.18
CA GLY A 81 -17.32 -4.47 10.50
C GLY A 81 -17.02 -5.71 9.66
N ASP A 82 -16.22 -5.61 8.59
CA ASP A 82 -15.92 -6.70 7.67
C ASP A 82 -14.72 -7.56 8.09
N GLY A 83 -14.25 -7.40 9.32
CA GLY A 83 -13.11 -8.16 9.83
C GLY A 83 -11.75 -7.60 9.41
N ILE A 84 -11.71 -6.34 9.02
CA ILE A 84 -10.51 -5.57 8.68
C ILE A 84 -10.17 -4.68 9.88
N ALA A 85 -8.87 -4.41 10.10
CA ALA A 85 -8.42 -3.47 11.12
C ALA A 85 -8.98 -2.06 10.88
N THR A 86 -9.06 -1.24 11.92
CA THR A 86 -9.63 0.11 11.83
C THR A 86 -8.57 1.20 11.68
N LYS A 87 -7.38 0.98 12.24
CA LYS A 87 -6.23 1.89 12.09
C LYS A 87 -4.92 1.26 12.59
N LEU A 88 -3.81 1.91 12.28
CA LEU A 88 -2.53 1.68 12.93
C LEU A 88 -2.40 2.55 14.18
N VAL A 89 -1.87 2.00 15.24
CA VAL A 89 -1.64 2.65 16.53
C VAL A 89 -0.27 2.31 17.07
N ILE A 90 0.24 3.09 18.02
CA ILE A 90 1.43 2.76 18.78
C ILE A 90 1.00 2.14 20.10
N ASP A 91 1.43 0.92 20.38
CA ASP A 91 1.12 0.21 21.62
C ASP A 91 1.92 0.73 22.82
N GLU A 92 1.69 0.14 24.00
CA GLU A 92 2.37 0.51 25.25
C GLU A 92 3.89 0.24 25.21
N GLU A 93 4.36 -0.62 24.31
CA GLU A 93 5.78 -0.94 24.10
C GLU A 93 6.43 -0.02 23.06
N GLY A 94 5.67 0.89 22.47
CA GLY A 94 6.10 1.82 21.43
C GLY A 94 6.16 1.20 20.04
N LYS A 95 5.48 0.05 19.84
CA LYS A 95 5.43 -0.68 18.57
C LYS A 95 4.20 -0.31 17.75
N VAL A 96 4.34 -0.31 16.43
CA VAL A 96 3.21 -0.10 15.54
C VAL A 96 2.38 -1.37 15.46
N ARG A 97 1.10 -1.27 15.77
CA ARG A 97 0.11 -2.36 15.78
C ARG A 97 -1.19 -1.88 15.13
N ASN A 98 -2.14 -2.80 14.98
CA ASN A 98 -3.48 -2.44 14.55
C ASN A 98 -4.45 -2.33 15.73
N GLU A 99 -5.35 -1.39 15.64
CA GLU A 99 -6.61 -1.43 16.35
C GLU A 99 -7.60 -2.29 15.55
N TYR A 100 -8.32 -3.15 16.25
CA TYR A 100 -9.30 -4.06 15.67
C TYR A 100 -10.56 -4.14 16.53
N VAL A 101 -11.74 -4.05 15.90
CA VAL A 101 -13.03 -4.18 16.58
C VAL A 101 -13.52 -5.63 16.50
N GLN A 102 -13.65 -6.28 17.65
CA GLN A 102 -14.10 -7.66 17.78
C GLN A 102 -15.63 -7.79 17.58
N ASP A 103 -16.13 -9.02 17.51
CA ASP A 103 -17.56 -9.33 17.29
C ASP A 103 -18.48 -8.80 18.40
N ASP A 104 -17.97 -8.71 19.61
CA ASP A 104 -18.71 -8.16 20.76
C ASP A 104 -18.65 -6.61 20.86
N GLY A 105 -18.01 -5.95 19.87
CA GLY A 105 -17.81 -4.51 19.83
C GLY A 105 -16.64 -4.01 20.66
N SER A 106 -15.91 -4.88 21.35
CA SER A 106 -14.70 -4.48 22.07
C SER A 106 -13.55 -4.20 21.11
N THR A 107 -12.70 -3.24 21.47
CA THR A 107 -11.51 -2.89 20.70
C THR A 107 -10.28 -3.55 21.31
N VAL A 108 -9.47 -4.15 20.47
CA VAL A 108 -8.18 -4.77 20.84
C VAL A 108 -7.06 -4.21 19.98
N VAL A 109 -5.82 -4.29 20.49
CA VAL A 109 -4.61 -3.93 19.76
C VAL A 109 -3.80 -5.18 19.48
N GLY A 110 -3.33 -5.35 18.25
CA GLY A 110 -2.58 -6.54 17.83
C GLY A 110 -2.12 -6.50 16.38
N ASP A 111 -1.79 -7.66 15.84
CA ASP A 111 -1.19 -7.84 14.52
C ASP A 111 -2.27 -8.32 13.54
N TYR A 112 -2.98 -7.40 12.88
CA TYR A 112 -4.15 -7.71 12.05
C TYR A 112 -4.00 -7.25 10.59
N ASP A 113 -2.83 -6.72 10.19
CA ASP A 113 -2.55 -6.30 8.82
C ASP A 113 -1.05 -6.41 8.53
N VAL A 114 -0.66 -6.18 7.28
CA VAL A 114 0.70 -6.36 6.74
C VAL A 114 1.78 -5.69 7.59
N VAL A 115 1.58 -4.44 8.02
CA VAL A 115 2.60 -3.68 8.76
C VAL A 115 3.01 -4.40 10.05
N PRO A 116 2.12 -4.65 11.02
CA PRO A 116 2.54 -5.31 12.26
C PRO A 116 2.90 -6.79 12.06
N LEU A 117 2.31 -7.48 11.07
CA LEU A 117 2.68 -8.86 10.76
C LEU A 117 4.14 -8.97 10.28
N ILE A 118 4.56 -8.08 9.39
CA ILE A 118 5.96 -8.01 8.93
C ILE A 118 6.89 -7.53 10.05
N ASP A 119 6.47 -6.57 10.86
CA ASP A 119 7.27 -6.11 11.99
C ASP A 119 7.58 -7.26 12.95
N ARG A 120 6.58 -8.04 13.28
CA ARG A 120 6.71 -9.21 14.12
C ARG A 120 7.61 -10.28 13.48
N PHE A 121 7.41 -10.55 12.19
CA PHE A 121 8.20 -11.52 11.45
C PHE A 121 9.68 -11.13 11.39
N VAL A 122 9.98 -9.85 11.14
CA VAL A 122 11.36 -9.33 11.10
C VAL A 122 12.00 -9.29 12.49
N GLU A 123 11.24 -9.07 13.57
CA GLU A 123 11.74 -9.20 14.94
C GLU A 123 12.25 -10.64 15.20
N GLU A 124 11.57 -11.66 14.68
CA GLU A 124 11.96 -13.07 14.80
C GLU A 124 13.05 -13.49 13.79
N HIS A 125 13.03 -12.86 12.60
CA HIS A 125 13.91 -13.16 11.47
C HIS A 125 14.56 -11.87 10.91
N PRO A 126 15.53 -11.26 11.64
CA PRO A 126 16.14 -9.98 11.22
C PRO A 126 16.84 -10.02 9.85
N ASP A 127 17.27 -11.21 9.41
CA ASP A 127 17.91 -11.42 8.11
C ASP A 127 16.91 -11.44 6.93
N PHE A 128 15.61 -11.35 7.20
CA PHE A 128 14.57 -11.18 6.18
C PHE A 128 14.50 -9.75 5.62
N ALA A 129 15.05 -8.76 6.34
CA ALA A 129 15.05 -7.35 5.98
C ALA A 129 16.47 -6.82 5.76
N TYR A 130 16.82 -6.49 4.53
CA TYR A 130 18.12 -5.92 4.18
C TYR A 130 18.32 -4.57 4.84
N HIS A 131 19.34 -4.43 5.70
CA HIS A 131 19.59 -3.23 6.51
C HIS A 131 18.40 -2.78 7.37
N GLY A 132 17.46 -3.68 7.66
CA GLY A 132 16.22 -3.36 8.38
C GLY A 132 15.15 -2.68 7.52
N HIS A 133 15.37 -2.57 6.20
CA HIS A 133 14.37 -2.03 5.28
C HIS A 133 13.18 -2.97 5.15
N LYS A 134 11.98 -2.41 5.30
CA LYS A 134 10.72 -3.11 5.16
C LYS A 134 9.99 -2.69 3.88
N GLY A 135 8.69 -2.94 3.82
CA GLY A 135 7.87 -2.66 2.64
C GLY A 135 7.57 -1.17 2.42
N ILE A 136 6.81 -0.94 1.36
CA ILE A 136 6.29 0.37 0.96
C ILE A 136 4.79 0.39 1.23
N VAL A 137 4.31 1.42 1.94
CA VAL A 137 2.88 1.66 2.17
C VAL A 137 2.43 2.78 1.25
N ALA A 138 1.52 2.46 0.32
CA ALA A 138 0.98 3.41 -0.64
C ALA A 138 -0.34 3.99 -0.12
N LEU A 139 -0.41 5.31 -0.01
CA LEU A 139 -1.49 6.03 0.63
C LEU A 139 -2.34 6.78 -0.38
N THR A 140 -3.66 6.68 -0.20
CA THR A 140 -4.63 7.66 -0.70
C THR A 140 -4.95 8.67 0.40
N GLY A 141 -5.53 9.83 0.05
CA GLY A 141 -5.72 10.92 1.02
C GLY A 141 -7.16 11.30 1.30
N TYR A 142 -8.09 11.02 0.36
CA TYR A 142 -9.46 11.54 0.42
C TYR A 142 -10.29 11.07 1.64
N ASN A 143 -9.84 10.03 2.31
CA ASN A 143 -10.47 9.52 3.53
C ASN A 143 -9.55 9.61 4.77
N GLY A 144 -8.36 10.17 4.59
CA GLY A 144 -7.29 10.19 5.58
C GLY A 144 -6.28 9.06 5.38
N ILE A 145 -5.34 8.91 6.30
CA ILE A 145 -4.25 7.92 6.23
C ILE A 145 -4.14 7.08 7.49
N LEU A 146 -3.70 5.84 7.35
CA LEU A 146 -3.39 4.91 8.46
C LEU A 146 -4.57 4.67 9.42
N GLY A 147 -5.81 4.98 8.98
CA GLY A 147 -7.03 4.90 9.77
C GLY A 147 -7.42 6.19 10.48
N TYR A 148 -6.59 7.22 10.43
CA TYR A 148 -6.89 8.55 10.95
C TYR A 148 -7.60 9.40 9.90
N ARG A 149 -8.59 10.19 10.31
CA ARG A 149 -9.46 10.99 9.42
C ARG A 149 -8.84 12.35 9.14
N THR A 150 -7.68 12.33 8.44
CA THR A 150 -6.81 13.51 8.23
C THR A 150 -7.22 14.42 7.08
N ASP A 151 -8.23 14.05 6.28
CA ASP A 151 -8.69 14.86 5.16
C ASP A 151 -9.47 16.09 5.65
N ILE A 152 -9.23 17.22 4.99
CA ILE A 152 -9.83 18.51 5.37
C ILE A 152 -11.36 18.51 5.30
N SER A 153 -11.98 17.64 4.49
CA SER A 153 -13.42 17.57 4.35
C SER A 153 -14.14 17.15 5.64
N TYR A 154 -13.48 16.44 6.54
CA TYR A 154 -14.04 16.11 7.85
C TYR A 154 -14.24 17.36 8.72
N GLN A 155 -13.38 18.37 8.56
CA GLN A 155 -13.52 19.64 9.29
C GLN A 155 -14.45 20.62 8.58
N THR A 156 -14.30 20.78 7.26
CA THR A 156 -15.06 21.77 6.47
C THR A 156 -16.50 21.35 6.22
N ARG A 157 -16.78 20.05 6.25
CA ARG A 157 -18.11 19.44 6.07
C ARG A 157 -18.85 20.02 4.88
N PRO A 158 -18.30 19.92 3.65
CA PRO A 158 -18.96 20.45 2.45
C PRO A 158 -20.33 19.78 2.23
N ASP A 159 -21.23 20.44 1.52
CA ASP A 159 -22.61 19.96 1.29
C ASP A 159 -22.66 18.59 0.59
N ASP A 160 -21.66 18.30 -0.24
CA ASP A 160 -21.48 17.04 -0.97
C ASP A 160 -20.66 15.99 -0.23
N LEU A 161 -20.39 16.21 1.08
CA LEU A 161 -19.72 15.20 1.91
C LEU A 161 -20.50 13.89 1.83
N ASN A 162 -19.79 12.77 1.64
CA ASN A 162 -20.44 11.47 1.53
C ASN A 162 -21.08 11.02 2.84
N ASP A 163 -22.03 10.10 2.75
CA ASP A 163 -22.85 9.68 3.89
C ASP A 163 -22.04 8.92 4.95
N ASP A 164 -21.02 8.16 4.54
CA ASP A 164 -20.13 7.44 5.47
C ASP A 164 -19.35 8.41 6.36
N LYS A 165 -18.80 9.49 5.79
CA LYS A 165 -18.13 10.54 6.56
C LYS A 165 -19.09 11.29 7.48
N LYS A 166 -20.31 11.58 7.01
CA LYS A 166 -21.33 12.21 7.85
C LYS A 166 -21.68 11.34 9.04
N ALA A 167 -21.97 10.06 8.80
CA ALA A 167 -22.33 9.10 9.84
C ALA A 167 -21.19 8.95 10.87
N TRP A 168 -19.95 8.89 10.40
CA TRP A 168 -18.78 8.81 11.28
C TRP A 168 -18.64 10.07 12.15
N LEU A 169 -18.79 11.26 11.56
CA LEU A 169 -18.71 12.55 12.28
C LEU A 169 -19.83 12.69 13.31
N ASP A 170 -21.04 12.20 13.03
CA ASP A 170 -22.15 12.21 13.98
C ASP A 170 -21.86 11.29 15.19
N ALA A 171 -21.16 10.19 14.96
CA ALA A 171 -20.71 9.28 16.02
C ALA A 171 -19.49 9.80 16.81
N HIS A 172 -18.76 10.78 16.26
CA HIS A 172 -17.54 11.35 16.85
C HIS A 172 -17.65 12.87 16.99
N PRO A 173 -18.52 13.37 17.91
CA PRO A 173 -18.79 14.81 18.07
C PRO A 173 -17.55 15.60 18.54
N ASP A 174 -16.60 14.93 19.18
CA ASP A 174 -15.35 15.52 19.67
C ASP A 174 -14.21 15.46 18.64
N PHE A 175 -14.53 15.15 17.36
CA PHE A 175 -13.54 15.11 16.30
C PHE A 175 -12.76 16.43 16.19
N ASP A 176 -11.43 16.29 16.12
CA ASP A 176 -10.49 17.39 15.91
C ASP A 176 -9.45 16.98 14.85
N LEU A 177 -9.42 17.71 13.74
CA LEU A 177 -8.55 17.42 12.60
C LEU A 177 -7.06 17.52 12.96
N ASP A 178 -6.69 18.47 13.82
CA ASP A 178 -5.28 18.66 14.19
C ASP A 178 -4.79 17.50 15.07
N ILE A 179 -5.66 16.98 15.94
CA ILE A 179 -5.39 15.78 16.75
C ILE A 179 -5.22 14.56 15.82
N GLU A 180 -6.15 14.34 14.91
CA GLU A 180 -6.07 13.21 13.94
C GLU A 180 -4.77 13.27 13.13
N ARG A 181 -4.41 14.43 12.61
CA ARG A 181 -3.16 14.64 11.86
C ARG A 181 -1.93 14.43 12.73
N ALA A 182 -1.94 14.88 13.96
CA ALA A 182 -0.81 14.70 14.89
C ALA A 182 -0.59 13.22 15.23
N GLU A 183 -1.67 12.47 15.48
CA GLU A 183 -1.58 11.03 15.78
C GLU A 183 -1.16 10.23 14.52
N ALA A 184 -1.73 10.51 13.35
CA ALA A 184 -1.31 9.91 12.08
C ALA A 184 0.19 10.12 11.83
N LYS A 185 0.68 11.34 12.07
CA LYS A 185 2.10 11.66 11.92
C LYS A 185 2.99 10.88 12.89
N LYS A 186 2.58 10.71 14.14
CA LYS A 186 3.35 9.90 15.11
C LYS A 186 3.50 8.45 14.64
N VAL A 187 2.41 7.85 14.15
CA VAL A 187 2.44 6.49 13.60
C VAL A 187 3.33 6.42 12.36
N ALA A 188 3.20 7.38 11.44
CA ALA A 188 4.03 7.43 10.24
C ALA A 188 5.53 7.57 10.58
N ASP A 189 5.87 8.41 11.57
CA ASP A 189 7.25 8.57 12.03
C ASP A 189 7.79 7.29 12.69
N ALA A 190 6.98 6.57 13.48
CA ALA A 190 7.35 5.29 14.07
C ALA A 190 7.57 4.23 12.98
N MET A 191 6.69 4.14 11.97
CA MET A 191 6.86 3.23 10.83
C MET A 191 8.17 3.49 10.08
N LYS A 192 8.49 4.75 9.78
CA LYS A 192 9.76 5.12 9.13
C LYS A 192 10.98 4.72 9.98
N ALA A 193 10.92 4.93 11.29
CA ALA A 193 11.99 4.54 12.21
C ALA A 193 12.20 3.01 12.24
N GLU A 194 11.17 2.24 11.95
CA GLU A 194 11.22 0.78 11.84
C GLU A 194 11.54 0.26 10.43
N GLY A 195 11.83 1.15 9.46
CA GLY A 195 12.28 0.77 8.11
C GLY A 195 11.20 0.74 7.04
N TRP A 196 9.99 1.19 7.32
CA TRP A 196 8.92 1.36 6.33
C TRP A 196 9.11 2.61 5.48
N THR A 197 8.65 2.54 4.24
CA THR A 197 8.66 3.65 3.28
C THR A 197 7.22 3.97 2.87
N PHE A 198 6.95 5.23 2.55
CA PHE A 198 5.64 5.66 2.04
C PHE A 198 5.70 5.98 0.56
N ALA A 199 4.58 5.79 -0.13
CA ALA A 199 4.37 6.16 -1.51
C ALA A 199 3.02 6.86 -1.69
N SER A 200 2.91 7.67 -2.74
CA SER A 200 1.63 8.17 -3.19
C SER A 200 0.89 7.06 -3.97
N HIS A 201 -0.39 6.82 -3.60
CA HIS A 201 -1.32 6.03 -4.39
C HIS A 201 -2.35 6.92 -5.09
N THR A 202 -1.98 8.16 -5.35
CA THR A 202 -2.79 9.34 -5.69
C THR A 202 -3.73 9.75 -4.54
N TRP A 203 -4.01 11.04 -4.38
CA TRP A 203 -4.89 11.49 -3.29
C TRP A 203 -6.29 10.89 -3.38
N GLY A 204 -6.86 10.83 -4.57
CA GLY A 204 -8.23 10.37 -4.82
C GLY A 204 -8.32 9.03 -5.54
N HIS A 205 -7.32 8.15 -5.44
CA HIS A 205 -7.29 6.82 -6.09
C HIS A 205 -7.61 6.91 -7.59
N LYS A 206 -6.82 7.71 -8.34
CA LYS A 206 -7.08 8.00 -9.76
C LYS A 206 -6.47 6.97 -10.70
N ASN A 207 -7.24 6.58 -11.72
CA ASN A 207 -6.70 5.79 -12.82
C ASN A 207 -5.79 6.69 -13.69
N MET A 208 -4.48 6.49 -13.60
CA MET A 208 -3.48 7.36 -14.22
C MET A 208 -3.42 7.24 -15.74
N SER A 209 -3.93 6.13 -16.32
CA SER A 209 -4.01 6.00 -17.79
C SER A 209 -5.06 6.93 -18.40
N THR A 210 -6.17 7.16 -17.70
CA THR A 210 -7.34 7.87 -18.23
C THR A 210 -7.58 9.25 -17.62
N VAL A 211 -6.93 9.58 -16.50
CA VAL A 211 -7.10 10.88 -15.81
C VAL A 211 -6.68 12.04 -16.72
N SER A 212 -7.46 13.13 -16.73
CA SER A 212 -7.05 14.37 -17.43
C SER A 212 -5.94 15.08 -16.67
N MET A 213 -5.16 15.92 -17.37
CA MET A 213 -4.08 16.71 -16.73
C MET A 213 -4.61 17.60 -15.60
N GLU A 214 -5.70 18.32 -15.80
CA GLU A 214 -6.32 19.15 -14.75
C GLU A 214 -6.64 18.38 -13.47
N ARG A 215 -7.18 17.17 -13.61
CA ARG A 215 -7.49 16.30 -12.45
C ARG A 215 -6.25 15.70 -11.83
N LEU A 216 -5.25 15.35 -12.63
CA LEU A 216 -3.97 14.86 -12.14
C LEU A 216 -3.25 15.94 -11.32
N GLU A 217 -3.23 17.18 -11.83
CA GLU A 217 -2.63 18.33 -11.14
C GLU A 217 -3.31 18.58 -9.79
N THR A 218 -4.65 18.65 -9.80
CA THR A 218 -5.44 18.84 -8.56
C THR A 218 -5.21 17.70 -7.56
N ASP A 219 -5.22 16.45 -8.02
CA ASP A 219 -5.02 15.27 -7.17
C ASP A 219 -3.62 15.25 -6.55
N THR A 220 -2.59 15.52 -7.36
CA THR A 220 -1.20 15.59 -6.90
C THR A 220 -1.01 16.71 -5.89
N GLN A 221 -1.58 17.90 -6.15
CA GLN A 221 -1.55 19.03 -5.22
C GLN A 221 -2.17 18.66 -3.87
N ASN A 222 -3.35 18.04 -3.89
CA ASN A 222 -4.01 17.57 -2.67
C ASN A 222 -3.14 16.59 -1.89
N PHE A 223 -2.44 15.67 -2.55
CA PHE A 223 -1.52 14.76 -1.89
C PHE A 223 -0.36 15.52 -1.24
N LYS A 224 0.30 16.40 -2.00
CA LYS A 224 1.44 17.20 -1.54
C LYS A 224 1.09 18.12 -0.36
N GLU A 225 -0.10 18.70 -0.35
CA GLU A 225 -0.53 19.62 0.71
C GLU A 225 -1.03 18.91 1.97
N ASN A 226 -1.71 17.77 1.82
CA ASN A 226 -2.42 17.13 2.93
C ASN A 226 -1.73 15.88 3.47
N ILE A 227 -0.96 15.14 2.65
CA ILE A 227 -0.35 13.88 3.04
C ILE A 227 1.17 14.01 3.26
N ASP A 228 1.89 14.63 2.33
CA ASP A 228 3.34 14.80 2.45
C ASP A 228 3.79 15.39 3.80
N PRO A 229 3.12 16.40 4.40
CA PRO A 229 3.52 16.91 5.71
C PRO A 229 3.40 15.87 6.85
N LEU A 230 2.52 14.88 6.70
CA LEU A 230 2.30 13.85 7.72
C LEU A 230 3.32 12.72 7.63
N ILE A 231 3.77 12.40 6.41
CA ILE A 231 4.72 11.29 6.17
C ILE A 231 6.17 11.75 5.96
N GLY A 232 6.40 13.07 5.84
CA GLY A 232 7.72 13.65 5.56
C GLY A 232 8.05 13.73 4.07
N GLY A 233 7.05 13.64 3.19
CA GLY A 233 7.17 13.63 1.74
C GLY A 233 7.50 12.26 1.16
N THR A 234 7.27 12.12 -0.16
CA THR A 234 7.67 10.95 -0.94
C THR A 234 7.95 11.34 -2.39
N ASP A 235 8.90 10.64 -2.99
CA ASP A 235 9.24 10.66 -4.41
C ASP A 235 8.80 9.38 -5.16
N ILE A 236 8.06 8.49 -4.47
CA ILE A 236 7.53 7.26 -5.02
C ILE A 236 6.04 7.44 -5.33
N ILE A 237 5.62 7.06 -6.53
CA ILE A 237 4.21 6.91 -6.89
C ILE A 237 3.90 5.46 -7.28
N ILE A 238 2.92 4.88 -6.64
CA ILE A 238 2.35 3.57 -6.95
C ILE A 238 0.98 3.81 -7.60
N PHE A 239 0.84 3.44 -8.85
CA PHE A 239 -0.36 3.76 -9.61
C PHE A 239 -1.57 2.95 -9.16
N ALA A 240 -2.64 3.65 -8.80
CA ALA A 240 -3.93 3.06 -8.50
C ALA A 240 -4.44 2.22 -9.69
N PHE A 241 -5.08 1.10 -9.39
CA PHE A 241 -5.50 0.09 -10.39
C PHE A 241 -4.33 -0.53 -11.18
N GLY A 242 -3.09 -0.27 -10.79
CA GLY A 242 -1.91 -0.61 -11.60
C GLY A 242 -1.82 0.14 -12.93
N ALA A 243 -2.66 1.16 -13.13
CA ALA A 243 -2.87 1.85 -14.39
C ALA A 243 -1.75 2.85 -14.67
N ASP A 244 -0.82 2.47 -15.53
CA ASP A 244 0.34 3.25 -15.94
C ASP A 244 -0.02 4.49 -16.77
N ILE A 245 0.79 5.54 -16.63
CA ILE A 245 0.61 6.83 -17.35
C ILE A 245 0.81 6.73 -18.86
N ASN A 246 1.53 5.73 -19.34
CA ASN A 246 1.85 5.53 -20.76
C ASN A 246 1.66 4.08 -21.25
N ASN A 247 0.76 3.33 -20.64
CA ASN A 247 0.40 1.96 -21.06
C ASN A 247 1.62 1.05 -21.37
N GLY A 248 2.65 1.12 -20.53
CA GLY A 248 3.87 0.33 -20.69
C GLY A 248 4.97 0.95 -21.55
N GLY A 249 4.69 2.05 -22.25
CA GLY A 249 5.68 2.79 -23.05
C GLY A 249 6.68 3.59 -22.22
N GLU A 250 7.72 4.12 -22.86
CA GLU A 250 8.68 5.04 -22.22
C GLU A 250 7.98 6.36 -21.80
N TYR A 251 8.49 6.97 -20.73
CA TYR A 251 7.88 8.17 -20.18
C TYR A 251 8.39 9.49 -20.80
N THR A 252 9.54 9.45 -21.49
CA THR A 252 10.13 10.65 -22.11
C THR A 252 9.14 11.34 -23.05
N GLY A 253 8.89 12.62 -22.82
CA GLY A 253 7.92 13.43 -23.59
C GLY A 253 6.45 13.15 -23.25
N ASN A 254 6.14 12.38 -22.22
CA ASN A 254 4.79 12.21 -21.73
C ASN A 254 4.43 13.35 -20.79
N GLU A 255 3.35 14.07 -21.07
CA GLU A 255 2.93 15.27 -20.32
C GLU A 255 2.66 14.97 -18.83
N LYS A 256 2.08 13.81 -18.51
CA LYS A 256 1.82 13.40 -17.12
C LYS A 256 3.13 13.11 -16.38
N PHE A 257 4.08 12.46 -17.06
CA PHE A 257 5.40 12.22 -16.48
C PHE A 257 6.14 13.52 -16.19
N GLU A 258 6.21 14.42 -17.17
CA GLU A 258 6.89 15.73 -16.99
C GLU A 258 6.32 16.50 -15.80
N TYR A 259 5.00 16.49 -15.65
CA TYR A 259 4.37 17.11 -14.50
C TYR A 259 4.73 16.39 -13.18
N LEU A 260 4.56 15.07 -13.09
CA LEU A 260 4.87 14.32 -11.87
C LEU A 260 6.35 14.46 -11.48
N LYS A 261 7.26 14.42 -12.45
CA LYS A 261 8.68 14.66 -12.25
C LYS A 261 8.93 16.05 -11.67
N SER A 262 8.25 17.08 -12.19
CA SER A 262 8.33 18.45 -11.66
C SER A 262 7.83 18.57 -10.21
N GLN A 263 6.97 17.65 -9.77
CA GLN A 263 6.46 17.53 -8.39
C GLN A 263 7.36 16.67 -7.49
N GLY A 264 8.50 16.19 -8.02
CA GLY A 264 9.51 15.46 -7.25
C GLY A 264 9.29 13.95 -7.20
N TYR A 265 8.51 13.37 -8.12
CA TYR A 265 8.40 11.92 -8.24
C TYR A 265 9.50 11.37 -9.16
N ASP A 266 10.26 10.42 -8.65
CA ASP A 266 11.39 9.80 -9.31
C ASP A 266 11.22 8.28 -9.52
N TYR A 267 10.38 7.65 -8.66
CA TYR A 267 10.11 6.22 -8.67
C TYR A 267 8.65 5.95 -9.01
N TYR A 268 8.42 5.09 -10.01
CA TYR A 268 7.10 4.80 -10.57
C TYR A 268 6.83 3.31 -10.55
N CYS A 269 5.70 2.89 -9.94
CA CYS A 269 5.34 1.50 -9.84
C CYS A 269 3.93 1.27 -10.40
N ASN A 270 3.82 0.42 -11.41
CA ASN A 270 2.56 -0.04 -12.00
C ASN A 270 2.39 -1.54 -11.74
N VAL A 271 1.19 -2.06 -11.95
CA VAL A 271 0.98 -3.51 -12.03
C VAL A 271 1.31 -3.97 -13.46
N ASP A 272 2.12 -5.01 -13.55
CA ASP A 272 2.54 -5.61 -14.81
C ASP A 272 2.09 -7.07 -14.90
N SER A 273 1.89 -7.58 -16.11
CA SER A 273 1.58 -8.98 -16.36
C SER A 273 2.83 -9.87 -16.46
N ASN A 274 4.03 -9.30 -16.38
CA ASN A 274 5.27 -10.03 -16.31
C ASN A 274 5.61 -10.44 -14.86
N GLN A 275 6.42 -11.46 -14.68
CA GLN A 275 6.89 -11.86 -13.34
C GLN A 275 7.72 -10.75 -12.69
N TYR A 276 8.55 -10.07 -13.47
CA TYR A 276 9.22 -8.85 -13.03
C TYR A 276 9.53 -7.94 -14.23
N PHE A 277 9.50 -6.65 -13.97
CA PHE A 277 9.83 -5.62 -14.94
C PHE A 277 10.53 -4.46 -14.23
N VAL A 278 11.65 -4.01 -14.79
CA VAL A 278 12.38 -2.82 -14.34
C VAL A 278 12.80 -2.03 -15.57
N GLN A 279 12.56 -0.73 -15.53
CA GLN A 279 13.07 0.24 -16.51
C GLN A 279 13.74 1.39 -15.75
N MET A 280 14.96 1.71 -16.13
CA MET A 280 15.69 2.83 -15.58
C MET A 280 16.26 3.68 -16.71
N THR A 281 16.09 4.99 -16.57
CA THR A 281 16.71 6.00 -17.42
C THR A 281 17.49 6.97 -16.53
N ASP A 282 18.14 7.99 -17.12
CA ASP A 282 18.75 9.07 -16.33
C ASP A 282 17.71 9.86 -15.49
N GLU A 283 16.42 9.77 -15.83
CA GLU A 283 15.37 10.62 -15.27
C GLU A 283 14.50 9.93 -14.22
N TYR A 284 14.32 8.59 -14.32
CA TYR A 284 13.40 7.85 -13.46
C TYR A 284 13.79 6.39 -13.30
N PHE A 285 13.29 5.81 -12.21
CA PHE A 285 13.24 4.38 -11.98
C PHE A 285 11.77 3.90 -12.01
N ARG A 286 11.49 2.87 -12.79
CA ARG A 286 10.16 2.28 -12.91
C ARG A 286 10.22 0.78 -12.67
N MET A 287 9.30 0.27 -11.84
CA MET A 287 9.22 -1.15 -11.49
C MET A 287 7.78 -1.65 -11.59
N GLY A 288 7.59 -2.74 -12.32
CA GLY A 288 6.31 -3.46 -12.37
C GLY A 288 6.09 -4.27 -11.10
N ARG A 289 4.86 -4.30 -10.60
CA ARG A 289 4.42 -5.04 -9.42
C ARG A 289 3.53 -6.20 -9.83
N ARG A 290 3.52 -7.24 -9.04
CA ARG A 290 2.57 -8.37 -9.16
C ARG A 290 1.62 -8.36 -7.99
N ASN A 291 0.32 -8.42 -8.28
CA ASN A 291 -0.68 -8.58 -7.23
C ASN A 291 -0.55 -9.97 -6.61
N VAL A 292 -0.63 -9.99 -5.28
CA VAL A 292 -0.77 -11.21 -4.48
C VAL A 292 -2.16 -11.11 -3.85
N ASP A 293 -3.19 -11.51 -4.57
CA ASP A 293 -4.59 -11.40 -4.19
C ASP A 293 -5.38 -12.65 -4.60
N GLY A 294 -6.62 -12.75 -4.15
CA GLY A 294 -7.45 -13.93 -4.43
C GLY A 294 -7.66 -14.16 -5.92
N TYR A 295 -7.81 -13.10 -6.72
CA TYR A 295 -7.96 -13.23 -8.17
C TYR A 295 -6.70 -13.80 -8.83
N ARG A 296 -5.53 -13.24 -8.51
CA ARG A 296 -4.26 -13.69 -9.07
C ARG A 296 -3.94 -15.13 -8.67
N MET A 297 -4.12 -15.46 -7.39
CA MET A 297 -3.90 -16.81 -6.90
C MET A 297 -4.85 -17.84 -7.56
N TYR A 298 -6.10 -17.47 -7.82
CA TYR A 298 -7.08 -18.39 -8.39
C TYR A 298 -6.93 -18.59 -9.90
N TYR A 299 -6.76 -17.48 -10.67
CA TYR A 299 -6.77 -17.52 -12.13
C TYR A 299 -5.39 -17.59 -12.77
N ASN A 300 -4.35 -17.12 -12.09
CA ASN A 300 -3.00 -17.00 -12.64
C ASN A 300 -1.92 -17.49 -11.66
N PRO A 301 -2.05 -18.68 -11.07
CA PRO A 301 -1.07 -19.17 -10.07
C PRO A 301 0.36 -19.25 -10.64
N ASP A 302 0.51 -19.54 -11.93
CA ASP A 302 1.81 -19.63 -12.60
C ASP A 302 2.58 -18.29 -12.55
N MET A 303 1.87 -17.17 -12.43
CA MET A 303 2.49 -15.84 -12.28
C MET A 303 3.16 -15.63 -10.92
N LEU A 304 2.87 -16.49 -9.94
CA LEU A 304 3.39 -16.43 -8.57
C LEU A 304 4.31 -17.62 -8.24
N ALA A 305 4.46 -18.58 -9.17
CA ALA A 305 5.15 -19.84 -8.92
C ALA A 305 6.63 -19.73 -8.58
N ASP A 306 7.28 -18.61 -8.91
CA ASP A 306 8.65 -18.30 -8.51
C ASP A 306 8.74 -17.77 -7.05
N LEU A 307 7.63 -17.32 -6.48
CA LEU A 307 7.56 -16.80 -5.10
C LEU A 307 7.07 -17.88 -4.12
N PHE A 308 6.02 -18.61 -4.51
CA PHE A 308 5.41 -19.68 -3.70
C PHE A 308 4.46 -20.53 -4.54
N ASP A 309 4.18 -21.75 -4.06
CA ASP A 309 3.13 -22.60 -4.59
C ASP A 309 1.77 -22.19 -4.00
N VAL A 310 0.90 -21.65 -4.86
CA VAL A 310 -0.44 -21.19 -4.46
C VAL A 310 -1.25 -22.28 -3.75
N SER A 311 -1.09 -23.57 -4.13
CA SER A 311 -1.84 -24.67 -3.52
C SER A 311 -1.55 -24.86 -2.02
N GLN A 312 -0.42 -24.35 -1.53
CA GLN A 312 -0.02 -24.43 -0.12
C GLN A 312 -0.56 -23.27 0.72
N VAL A 313 -0.89 -22.14 0.08
CA VAL A 313 -1.23 -20.90 0.78
C VAL A 313 -2.70 -20.53 0.65
N PHE A 314 -3.37 -20.84 -0.47
CA PHE A 314 -4.73 -20.43 -0.76
C PHE A 314 -5.68 -20.79 0.39
N ASP A 315 -6.40 -19.81 0.90
CA ASP A 315 -7.25 -19.96 2.07
C ASP A 315 -8.52 -20.77 1.71
N PRO A 316 -8.75 -21.94 2.32
CA PRO A 316 -9.93 -22.75 2.03
C PRO A 316 -11.25 -22.10 2.45
N SER A 317 -11.22 -21.03 3.24
CA SER A 317 -12.41 -20.26 3.61
C SER A 317 -12.89 -19.29 2.51
N ARG A 318 -12.06 -19.06 1.47
CA ARG A 318 -12.46 -18.23 0.33
C ARG A 318 -13.62 -18.86 -0.44
N PRO A 319 -14.67 -18.09 -0.76
CA PRO A 319 -15.68 -18.54 -1.71
C PRO A 319 -15.05 -18.85 -3.07
N THR A 320 -15.36 -20.01 -3.63
CA THR A 320 -14.91 -20.42 -4.97
C THR A 320 -16.10 -20.79 -5.86
N PRO A 321 -16.07 -20.43 -7.15
CA PRO A 321 -14.97 -19.73 -7.84
C PRO A 321 -14.79 -18.29 -7.34
N VAL A 322 -13.56 -17.79 -7.36
CA VAL A 322 -13.32 -16.36 -7.17
C VAL A 322 -14.00 -15.61 -8.31
N PRO A 323 -14.80 -14.55 -8.07
CA PRO A 323 -15.48 -13.84 -9.11
C PRO A 323 -14.50 -13.28 -10.17
N PRO A 324 -14.82 -13.34 -11.47
CA PRO A 324 -13.98 -12.74 -12.49
C PRO A 324 -14.00 -11.21 -12.33
N MET A 325 -12.85 -10.55 -12.51
CA MET A 325 -12.83 -9.10 -12.65
C MET A 325 -13.58 -8.73 -13.94
N ASN A 326 -14.59 -7.86 -13.83
CA ASN A 326 -15.23 -7.31 -14.99
C ASN A 326 -14.13 -6.59 -15.78
N GLY A 327 -13.93 -7.00 -17.03
CA GLY A 327 -12.84 -6.50 -17.85
C GLY A 327 -12.83 -4.98 -17.88
N GLY A 328 -11.71 -4.40 -17.45
CA GLY A 328 -11.44 -2.99 -17.57
C GLY A 328 -11.20 -2.57 -19.01
#